data_0e5e10c0a8ed242165ecfd34337eb766
#
_entry.id   0e5e10c0a8ed242165ecfd34337eb766
#
_cell.length_a   1.000
_cell.length_b   1.000
_cell.length_c   1.000
_cell.angle_alpha   90.00
_cell.angle_beta   90.00
_cell.angle_gamma   90.00
#
_symmetry.space_group_name_H-M   'P 1'
#
loop_
_entity.id
_entity.type
_entity.pdbx_description
1 polymer ?
#
loop_
_entity_poly.entity_id
_entity_poly.type
_entity_poly.pdbx_seq_one_letter_code
_entity_poly.pdbx_strand_id
1 'polypeptide(L)'
;MVSYLHKKFGLAPLDFNEIHSSTLLRGKVVNSGGVGYGLYVDIGIGSPKHIDTLIPLHKLRQQLAKNEQLSCREILNLYCLYDNFPLEVYVTQLNRNLQTIEAEFSEKQISIFKEWIKLDLDRIIILGLPLDQVEQVVIKSGVQRDVAKIEELGLLEHMLVCKLGTDARGLINRLGPLVPRLFLRIFDPKKVRFLMMS
;
A
#
# COMPACT_ATOMS: atom_id res chain seq x y z
N MET A 1 -18.72 14.77 9.84
CA MET A 1 -17.99 13.49 9.67
C MET A 1 -17.78 13.14 8.20
N VAL A 2 -18.81 13.02 7.37
CA VAL A 2 -18.70 12.70 5.93
C VAL A 2 -17.75 13.65 5.17
N SER A 3 -17.88 14.97 5.38
CA SER A 3 -17.02 15.99 4.74
C SER A 3 -15.53 15.84 5.10
N TYR A 4 -15.21 15.44 6.33
CA TYR A 4 -13.83 15.18 6.78
C TYR A 4 -13.25 13.95 6.08
N LEU A 5 -14.00 12.84 6.05
CA LEU A 5 -13.59 11.60 5.38
C LEU A 5 -13.37 11.83 3.88
N HIS A 6 -14.28 12.59 3.25
CA HIS A 6 -14.17 12.98 1.86
C HIS A 6 -12.88 13.77 1.57
N LYS A 7 -12.57 14.76 2.41
CA LYS A 7 -11.34 15.57 2.26
C LYS A 7 -10.07 14.75 2.50
N LYS A 8 -10.11 13.80 3.45
CA LYS A 8 -8.93 13.02 3.85
C LYS A 8 -8.67 11.82 2.92
N PHE A 9 -9.72 11.10 2.52
CA PHE A 9 -9.61 9.84 1.78
C PHE A 9 -10.11 9.91 0.33
N GLY A 10 -10.78 10.98 -0.04
CA GLY A 10 -11.40 11.16 -1.36
C GLY A 10 -12.75 10.45 -1.48
N LEU A 11 -13.38 10.57 -2.65
CA LEU A 11 -14.52 9.76 -3.06
C LEU A 11 -14.06 8.71 -4.07
N ALA A 12 -14.63 7.53 -3.96
CA ALA A 12 -14.55 6.55 -5.04
C ALA A 12 -15.38 7.04 -6.24
N PRO A 13 -14.95 6.80 -7.49
CA PRO A 13 -15.79 7.04 -8.65
C PRO A 13 -17.03 6.15 -8.56
N LEU A 14 -18.20 6.73 -8.88
CA LEU A 14 -19.48 6.00 -8.84
C LEU A 14 -19.69 5.12 -10.07
N ASP A 15 -19.15 5.55 -11.23
CA ASP A 15 -19.37 4.90 -12.53
C ASP A 15 -18.05 4.86 -13.34
N PHE A 16 -17.91 3.80 -14.11
CA PHE A 16 -16.81 3.64 -15.07
C PHE A 16 -16.75 4.79 -16.10
N ASN A 17 -17.90 5.34 -16.47
CA ASN A 17 -17.99 6.43 -17.45
C ASN A 17 -17.41 7.76 -16.94
N GLU A 18 -17.30 7.93 -15.63
CA GLU A 18 -16.69 9.11 -15.00
C GLU A 18 -15.17 9.11 -15.09
N ILE A 19 -14.57 7.95 -15.42
CA ILE A 19 -13.12 7.80 -15.48
C ILE A 19 -12.62 8.22 -16.87
N HIS A 20 -11.54 8.97 -16.87
CA HIS A 20 -10.81 9.40 -18.04
C HIS A 20 -9.33 9.02 -17.92
N SER A 21 -8.64 8.94 -19.07
CA SER A 21 -7.18 8.90 -19.06
C SER A 21 -6.65 10.13 -18.31
N SER A 22 -5.60 9.95 -17.53
CA SER A 22 -5.04 10.99 -16.67
C SER A 22 -5.81 11.27 -15.37
N THR A 23 -6.82 10.46 -15.03
CA THR A 23 -7.51 10.59 -13.75
C THR A 23 -6.64 10.04 -12.62
N LEU A 24 -6.53 10.82 -11.53
CA LEU A 24 -5.90 10.40 -10.29
C LEU A 24 -6.95 9.71 -9.41
N LEU A 25 -6.69 8.49 -8.99
CA LEU A 25 -7.62 7.68 -8.21
C LEU A 25 -6.94 7.14 -6.97
N ARG A 26 -7.71 6.99 -5.90
CA ARG A 26 -7.31 6.25 -4.71
C ARG A 26 -8.04 4.93 -4.67
N GLY A 27 -7.31 3.88 -4.33
CA GLY A 27 -7.86 2.55 -4.22
C GLY A 27 -7.09 1.72 -3.21
N LYS A 28 -7.37 0.45 -3.17
CA LYS A 28 -6.67 -0.52 -2.33
C LYS A 28 -6.29 -1.74 -3.14
N VAL A 29 -5.16 -2.32 -2.80
CA VAL A 29 -4.69 -3.57 -3.41
C VAL A 29 -5.72 -4.67 -3.20
N VAL A 30 -5.97 -5.44 -4.26
CA VAL A 30 -6.81 -6.65 -4.21
C VAL A 30 -6.12 -7.79 -4.94
N ASN A 31 -6.37 -9.02 -4.48
CA ASN A 31 -5.84 -10.24 -5.07
C ASN A 31 -4.31 -10.21 -5.27
N SER A 32 -3.59 -9.70 -4.26
CA SER A 32 -2.13 -9.58 -4.29
C SER A 32 -1.47 -10.94 -4.44
N GLY A 33 -0.69 -11.11 -5.51
CA GLY A 33 -0.03 -12.39 -5.82
C GLY A 33 -0.91 -13.42 -6.53
N GLY A 34 -2.16 -13.09 -6.87
CA GLY A 34 -3.04 -13.94 -7.67
C GLY A 34 -2.60 -14.04 -9.14
N VAL A 35 -1.91 -13.01 -9.64
CA VAL A 35 -1.43 -12.95 -11.03
C VAL A 35 0.04 -12.52 -11.08
N GLY A 36 0.77 -13.04 -12.08
CA GLY A 36 2.20 -12.70 -12.24
C GLY A 36 2.47 -11.50 -13.15
N TYR A 37 1.45 -11.00 -13.86
CA TYR A 37 1.60 -9.97 -14.89
C TYR A 37 1.32 -8.54 -14.39
N GLY A 38 0.93 -8.37 -13.14
CA GLY A 38 0.66 -7.04 -12.56
C GLY A 38 -0.01 -7.07 -11.21
N LEU A 39 -0.44 -5.90 -10.74
CA LEU A 39 -1.14 -5.67 -9.48
C LEU A 39 -2.53 -5.10 -9.74
N TYR A 40 -3.55 -5.69 -9.14
CA TYR A 40 -4.89 -5.15 -9.19
C TYR A 40 -5.18 -4.20 -8.02
N VAL A 41 -5.88 -3.12 -8.33
CA VAL A 41 -6.28 -2.08 -7.39
C VAL A 41 -7.78 -1.85 -7.53
N ASP A 42 -8.53 -2.10 -6.47
CA ASP A 42 -9.95 -1.73 -6.34
C ASP A 42 -10.05 -0.22 -6.13
N ILE A 43 -10.61 0.47 -7.10
CA ILE A 43 -10.84 1.92 -7.09
C ILE A 43 -12.28 2.30 -6.77
N GLY A 44 -13.10 1.33 -6.36
CA GLY A 44 -14.48 1.53 -5.92
C GLY A 44 -15.53 1.56 -7.02
N ILE A 45 -15.24 1.08 -8.22
CA ILE A 45 -16.26 0.94 -9.28
C ILE A 45 -17.05 -0.35 -9.02
N GLY A 46 -18.32 -0.21 -8.68
CA GLY A 46 -19.21 -1.34 -8.41
C GLY A 46 -20.36 -1.52 -9.39
N SER A 47 -20.63 -0.53 -10.25
CA SER A 47 -21.77 -0.55 -11.16
C SER A 47 -21.36 -0.18 -12.59
N PRO A 48 -21.94 -0.84 -13.60
CA PRO A 48 -22.82 -2.02 -13.58
C PRO A 48 -22.09 -3.32 -13.23
N LYS A 49 -20.76 -3.31 -13.23
CA LYS A 49 -19.87 -4.43 -12.92
C LYS A 49 -18.71 -3.92 -12.06
N HIS A 50 -18.25 -4.77 -11.16
CA HIS A 50 -17.01 -4.50 -10.43
C HIS A 50 -15.81 -4.49 -11.38
N ILE A 51 -15.03 -3.41 -11.38
CA ILE A 51 -13.89 -3.23 -12.27
C ILE A 51 -12.69 -2.78 -11.43
N ASP A 52 -11.69 -3.65 -11.39
CA ASP A 52 -10.40 -3.35 -10.80
C ASP A 52 -9.47 -2.73 -11.85
N THR A 53 -8.57 -1.89 -11.38
CA THR A 53 -7.54 -1.28 -12.21
C THR A 53 -6.27 -2.13 -12.17
N LEU A 54 -5.68 -2.42 -13.31
CA LEU A 54 -4.42 -3.14 -13.42
C LEU A 54 -3.24 -2.17 -13.46
N ILE A 55 -2.24 -2.40 -12.61
CA ILE A 55 -0.90 -1.86 -12.78
C ILE A 55 -0.03 -2.97 -13.40
N PRO A 56 0.33 -2.88 -14.69
CA PRO A 56 1.09 -3.93 -15.37
C PRO A 56 2.49 -4.12 -14.77
N LEU A 57 3.04 -5.33 -14.82
CA LEU A 57 4.35 -5.67 -14.27
C LEU A 57 5.49 -4.77 -14.80
N HIS A 58 5.46 -4.43 -16.09
CA HIS A 58 6.48 -3.55 -16.66
C HIS A 58 6.46 -2.15 -16.02
N LYS A 59 5.27 -1.64 -15.64
CA LYS A 59 5.13 -0.37 -14.89
C LYS A 59 5.63 -0.51 -13.46
N LEU A 60 5.32 -1.63 -12.79
CA LEU A 60 5.86 -1.92 -11.46
C LEU A 60 7.38 -1.95 -11.47
N ARG A 61 7.99 -2.62 -12.46
CA ARG A 61 9.44 -2.67 -12.63
C ARG A 61 10.03 -1.29 -12.89
N GLN A 62 9.42 -0.52 -13.78
CA GLN A 62 9.87 0.83 -14.12
C GLN A 62 9.87 1.76 -12.90
N GLN A 63 8.78 1.75 -12.15
CA GLN A 63 8.57 2.71 -11.06
C GLN A 63 9.23 2.30 -9.74
N LEU A 64 9.28 0.99 -9.44
CA LEU A 64 9.72 0.48 -8.13
C LEU A 64 11.03 -0.30 -8.16
N ALA A 65 11.50 -0.75 -9.32
CA ALA A 65 12.64 -1.65 -9.43
C ALA A 65 13.69 -1.22 -10.49
N LYS A 66 13.69 0.04 -10.93
CA LYS A 66 14.64 0.56 -11.95
C LYS A 66 14.75 -0.34 -13.21
N ASN A 67 13.65 -0.98 -13.61
CA ASN A 67 13.56 -1.96 -14.70
C ASN A 67 14.27 -3.29 -14.46
N GLU A 68 14.73 -3.59 -13.25
CA GLU A 68 15.24 -4.91 -12.88
C GLU A 68 14.19 -6.00 -13.15
N GLN A 69 14.66 -7.21 -13.52
CA GLN A 69 13.78 -8.31 -13.94
C GLN A 69 13.15 -9.06 -12.75
N LEU A 70 12.66 -8.30 -11.77
CA LEU A 70 11.94 -8.86 -10.64
C LEU A 70 10.55 -9.36 -11.06
N SER A 71 10.12 -10.45 -10.47
CA SER A 71 8.73 -10.91 -10.58
C SER A 71 7.77 -9.97 -9.87
N CYS A 72 6.49 -10.02 -10.26
CA CYS A 72 5.44 -9.26 -9.56
C CYS A 72 5.48 -9.53 -8.05
N ARG A 73 5.55 -10.80 -7.65
CA ARG A 73 5.57 -11.23 -6.25
C ARG A 73 6.75 -10.66 -5.45
N GLU A 74 7.94 -10.60 -6.05
CA GLU A 74 9.12 -10.01 -5.41
C GLU A 74 8.90 -8.52 -5.14
N ILE A 75 8.40 -7.77 -6.13
CA ILE A 75 8.10 -6.34 -5.96
C ILE A 75 7.04 -6.12 -4.88
N LEU A 76 5.95 -6.89 -4.90
CA LEU A 76 4.89 -6.77 -3.89
C LEU A 76 5.40 -7.06 -2.48
N ASN A 77 6.24 -8.08 -2.33
CA ASN A 77 6.85 -8.42 -1.03
C ASN A 77 7.79 -7.31 -0.52
N LEU A 78 8.60 -6.72 -1.42
CA LEU A 78 9.55 -5.64 -1.07
C LEU A 78 8.85 -4.39 -0.56
N TYR A 79 7.76 -4.01 -1.22
CA TYR A 79 7.01 -2.79 -0.88
C TYR A 79 5.82 -3.05 0.04
N CYS A 80 5.63 -4.30 0.48
CA CYS A 80 4.50 -4.72 1.32
C CYS A 80 3.12 -4.41 0.70
N LEU A 81 3.01 -4.55 -0.62
CA LEU A 81 1.78 -4.29 -1.37
C LEU A 81 0.86 -5.51 -1.32
N TYR A 82 0.17 -5.67 -0.21
CA TYR A 82 -0.77 -6.76 0.04
C TYR A 82 -2.21 -6.27 0.03
N ASP A 83 -3.15 -7.20 0.01
CA ASP A 83 -4.59 -6.88 -0.01
C ASP A 83 -4.97 -5.87 1.07
N ASN A 84 -5.80 -4.91 0.69
CA ASN A 84 -6.21 -3.73 1.44
C ASN A 84 -5.14 -2.64 1.63
N PHE A 85 -3.91 -2.79 1.12
CA PHE A 85 -2.95 -1.70 1.17
C PHE A 85 -3.44 -0.52 0.30
N PRO A 86 -3.58 0.70 0.87
CA PRO A 86 -4.10 1.84 0.14
C PRO A 86 -3.05 2.41 -0.82
N LEU A 87 -3.49 2.75 -2.02
CA LEU A 87 -2.64 3.28 -3.09
C LEU A 87 -3.29 4.47 -3.78
N GLU A 88 -2.45 5.37 -4.27
CA GLU A 88 -2.84 6.42 -5.20
C GLU A 88 -2.27 6.11 -6.58
N VAL A 89 -3.16 5.98 -7.58
CA VAL A 89 -2.83 5.57 -8.94
C VAL A 89 -3.27 6.60 -9.96
N TYR A 90 -2.58 6.62 -11.09
CA TYR A 90 -2.85 7.48 -12.22
C TYR A 90 -3.26 6.62 -13.41
N VAL A 91 -4.44 6.86 -13.97
CA VAL A 91 -4.98 6.10 -15.11
C VAL A 91 -4.17 6.40 -16.37
N THR A 92 -3.56 5.38 -16.94
CA THR A 92 -2.76 5.49 -18.18
C THR A 92 -3.53 5.10 -19.42
N GLN A 93 -4.34 4.04 -19.32
CA GLN A 93 -5.16 3.56 -20.44
C GLN A 93 -6.56 3.17 -19.96
N LEU A 94 -7.53 3.47 -20.81
CA LEU A 94 -8.93 3.13 -20.58
C LEU A 94 -9.50 2.49 -21.85
N ASN A 95 -9.91 1.23 -21.77
CA ASN A 95 -10.60 0.57 -22.86
C ASN A 95 -12.10 0.44 -22.52
N ARG A 96 -12.92 1.28 -23.17
CA ARG A 96 -14.36 1.32 -22.90
C ARG A 96 -15.09 0.07 -23.40
N ASN A 97 -14.61 -0.53 -24.49
CA ASN A 97 -15.25 -1.72 -25.07
C ASN A 97 -15.00 -2.96 -24.21
N LEU A 98 -13.79 -3.13 -23.70
CA LEU A 98 -13.41 -4.25 -22.85
C LEU A 98 -13.66 -3.98 -21.37
N GLN A 99 -14.03 -2.75 -21.00
CA GLN A 99 -14.18 -2.29 -19.62
C GLN A 99 -12.94 -2.59 -18.77
N THR A 100 -11.76 -2.24 -19.29
CA THR A 100 -10.49 -2.43 -18.58
C THR A 100 -9.80 -1.09 -18.35
N ILE A 101 -9.13 -0.98 -17.21
CA ILE A 101 -8.37 0.19 -16.80
C ILE A 101 -6.95 -0.25 -16.54
N GLU A 102 -5.98 0.43 -17.15
CA GLU A 102 -4.58 0.33 -16.76
C GLU A 102 -4.12 1.62 -16.10
N ALA A 103 -3.28 1.47 -15.09
CA ALA A 103 -2.74 2.58 -14.32
C ALA A 103 -1.26 2.39 -13.99
N GLU A 104 -0.70 3.41 -13.39
CA GLU A 104 0.60 3.38 -12.73
C GLU A 104 0.49 4.09 -11.38
N PHE A 105 1.49 3.97 -10.51
CA PHE A 105 1.49 4.74 -9.27
C PHE A 105 1.59 6.23 -9.57
N SER A 106 0.88 7.03 -8.79
CA SER A 106 1.02 8.49 -8.87
C SER A 106 2.43 8.92 -8.46
N GLU A 107 2.86 10.10 -8.92
CA GLU A 107 4.15 10.68 -8.50
C GLU A 107 4.23 10.84 -6.98
N LYS A 108 3.11 11.18 -6.35
CA LYS A 108 3.00 11.27 -4.90
C LYS A 108 3.22 9.92 -4.22
N GLN A 109 2.60 8.85 -4.73
CA GLN A 109 2.79 7.50 -4.19
C GLN A 109 4.25 7.06 -4.31
N ILE A 110 4.87 7.31 -5.44
CA ILE A 110 6.30 7.03 -5.65
C ILE A 110 7.19 7.87 -4.72
N SER A 111 6.84 9.14 -4.50
CA SER A 111 7.57 10.02 -3.57
C SER A 111 7.53 9.49 -2.14
N ILE A 112 6.37 8.98 -1.69
CA ILE A 112 6.21 8.34 -0.37
C ILE A 112 7.15 7.14 -0.23
N PHE A 113 7.18 6.24 -1.21
CA PHE A 113 8.08 5.08 -1.17
C PHE A 113 9.56 5.48 -1.17
N LYS A 114 9.94 6.48 -1.97
CA LYS A 114 11.31 7.02 -1.97
C LYS A 114 11.69 7.62 -0.61
N GLU A 115 10.78 8.31 0.05
CA GLU A 115 11.00 8.83 1.39
C GLU A 115 11.18 7.71 2.42
N TRP A 116 10.37 6.66 2.36
CA TRP A 116 10.53 5.51 3.24
C TRP A 116 11.91 4.86 3.11
N ILE A 117 12.40 4.71 1.87
CA ILE A 117 13.72 4.15 1.59
C ILE A 117 14.84 5.09 2.09
N LYS A 118 14.66 6.42 1.89
CA LYS A 118 15.64 7.44 2.29
C LYS A 118 15.80 7.52 3.80
N LEU A 119 14.71 7.48 4.55
CA LEU A 119 14.73 7.57 6.01
C LEU A 119 15.38 6.36 6.69
N ASP A 120 15.52 5.25 6.01
CA ASP A 120 16.18 4.02 6.48
C ASP A 120 15.67 3.47 7.82
N LEU A 121 14.39 3.67 8.09
CA LEU A 121 13.71 3.16 9.28
C LEU A 121 12.77 2.02 8.90
N ASP A 122 12.87 0.90 9.60
CA ASP A 122 11.92 -0.19 9.46
C ASP A 122 10.50 0.30 9.77
N ARG A 123 9.53 -0.26 9.06
CA ARG A 123 8.11 0.05 9.26
C ARG A 123 7.31 -1.22 9.39
N ILE A 124 6.37 -1.23 10.32
CA ILE A 124 5.41 -2.33 10.47
C ILE A 124 4.07 -1.85 9.95
N ILE A 125 3.62 -2.45 8.85
CA ILE A 125 2.32 -2.17 8.24
C ILE A 125 1.28 -3.03 8.94
N ILE A 126 0.18 -2.39 9.35
CA ILE A 126 -0.96 -2.98 10.05
C ILE A 126 -2.20 -2.72 9.20
N LEU A 127 -2.87 -3.76 8.75
CA LEU A 127 -4.07 -3.66 7.94
C LEU A 127 -5.26 -4.30 8.68
N GLY A 128 -6.39 -3.59 8.70
CA GLY A 128 -7.66 -4.06 9.24
C GLY A 128 -7.96 -3.63 10.70
N LEU A 129 -7.32 -2.56 11.20
CA LEU A 129 -7.53 -2.10 12.58
C LEU A 129 -7.68 -0.57 12.64
N PRO A 130 -8.67 -0.01 13.35
CA PRO A 130 -8.77 1.45 13.54
C PRO A 130 -7.66 1.98 14.45
N LEU A 131 -7.36 3.27 14.33
CA LEU A 131 -6.21 3.92 14.98
C LEU A 131 -6.19 3.74 16.50
N ASP A 132 -7.33 3.94 17.16
CA ASP A 132 -7.44 3.80 18.61
C ASP A 132 -7.07 2.39 19.10
N GLN A 133 -7.41 1.36 18.34
CA GLN A 133 -7.04 -0.01 18.64
C GLN A 133 -5.55 -0.28 18.34
N VAL A 134 -4.99 0.31 17.29
CA VAL A 134 -3.53 0.24 17.02
C VAL A 134 -2.76 0.84 18.20
N GLU A 135 -3.16 2.01 18.69
CA GLU A 135 -2.55 2.65 19.86
C GLU A 135 -2.63 1.75 21.11
N GLN A 136 -3.80 1.15 21.38
CA GLN A 136 -3.96 0.23 22.49
C GLN A 136 -3.06 -1.01 22.37
N VAL A 137 -2.93 -1.56 21.16
CA VAL A 137 -2.06 -2.72 20.91
C VAL A 137 -0.60 -2.36 21.12
N VAL A 138 -0.15 -1.20 20.67
CA VAL A 138 1.21 -0.68 20.89
C VAL A 138 1.49 -0.53 22.38
N ILE A 139 0.51 0.00 23.15
CA ILE A 139 0.63 0.14 24.60
C ILE A 139 0.69 -1.22 25.29
N LYS A 140 -0.27 -2.11 25.02
CA LYS A 140 -0.37 -3.42 25.67
C LYS A 140 0.81 -4.34 25.36
N SER A 141 1.39 -4.24 24.17
CA SER A 141 2.60 -5.00 23.80
C SER A 141 3.88 -4.44 24.42
N GLY A 142 3.83 -3.23 25.00
CA GLY A 142 4.98 -2.54 25.59
C GLY A 142 6.05 -2.11 24.59
N VAL A 143 5.66 -1.90 23.32
CA VAL A 143 6.61 -1.50 22.25
C VAL A 143 6.66 0.02 22.01
N GLN A 144 5.98 0.84 22.83
CA GLN A 144 5.92 2.29 22.64
C GLN A 144 7.31 2.96 22.55
N ARG A 145 8.28 2.41 23.32
CA ARG A 145 9.64 2.95 23.35
C ARG A 145 10.39 2.78 22.01
N ASP A 146 9.99 1.75 21.26
CA ASP A 146 10.62 1.34 19.99
C ASP A 146 9.93 1.95 18.77
N VAL A 147 8.72 2.50 18.94
CA VAL A 147 7.93 3.17 17.90
C VAL A 147 8.21 4.67 17.95
N ALA A 148 8.60 5.26 16.81
CA ALA A 148 8.81 6.68 16.66
C ALA A 148 7.48 7.43 16.43
N LYS A 149 6.61 6.87 15.58
CA LYS A 149 5.28 7.41 15.28
C LYS A 149 4.37 6.36 14.67
N ILE A 150 3.07 6.60 14.73
CA ILE A 150 2.05 5.87 13.99
C ILE A 150 1.59 6.76 12.85
N GLU A 151 1.63 6.24 11.62
CA GLU A 151 1.12 6.94 10.42
C GLU A 151 -0.16 6.27 9.95
N GLU A 152 -1.18 7.08 9.65
CA GLU A 152 -2.42 6.64 9.05
C GLU A 152 -2.22 6.55 7.53
N LEU A 153 -2.36 5.35 6.96
CA LEU A 153 -2.38 5.12 5.52
C LEU A 153 -3.80 5.17 4.95
N GLY A 154 -4.76 4.70 5.74
CA GLY A 154 -6.20 4.67 5.46
C GLY A 154 -7.02 4.70 6.75
N LEU A 155 -8.29 4.30 6.67
CA LEU A 155 -9.19 4.24 7.84
C LEU A 155 -8.81 3.10 8.80
N LEU A 156 -8.44 1.95 8.25
CA LEU A 156 -8.08 0.73 8.97
C LEU A 156 -6.65 0.29 8.66
N GLU A 157 -5.92 1.10 7.91
CA GLU A 157 -4.57 0.81 7.46
C GLU A 157 -3.60 1.80 8.10
N HIS A 158 -2.66 1.28 8.88
CA HIS A 158 -1.69 2.08 9.63
C HIS A 158 -0.28 1.53 9.48
N MET A 159 0.67 2.36 9.85
CA MET A 159 2.08 2.03 9.79
C MET A 159 2.79 2.50 11.05
N LEU A 160 3.45 1.59 11.76
CA LEU A 160 4.35 1.92 12.84
C LEU A 160 5.73 2.22 12.26
N VAL A 161 6.23 3.42 12.43
CA VAL A 161 7.61 3.77 12.08
C VAL A 161 8.49 3.42 13.27
N CYS A 162 9.42 2.48 13.08
CA CYS A 162 10.34 2.06 14.12
C CYS A 162 11.42 3.12 14.37
N LYS A 163 11.93 3.22 15.59
CA LYS A 163 13.12 4.02 15.87
C LYS A 163 14.36 3.38 15.29
N LEU A 164 15.38 4.18 15.07
CA LEU A 164 16.67 3.70 14.59
C LEU A 164 17.24 2.62 15.53
N GLY A 165 17.70 1.51 14.96
CA GLY A 165 18.25 0.39 15.72
C GLY A 165 17.22 -0.57 16.33
N THR A 166 15.92 -0.35 16.08
CA THR A 166 14.87 -1.25 16.54
C THR A 166 14.84 -2.53 15.70
N ASP A 167 14.70 -3.69 16.36
CA ASP A 167 14.40 -4.96 15.69
C ASP A 167 12.89 -5.08 15.41
N ALA A 168 12.47 -4.72 14.18
CA ALA A 168 11.09 -4.79 13.78
C ALA A 168 10.49 -6.22 13.83
N ARG A 169 11.31 -7.27 13.69
CA ARG A 169 10.86 -8.68 13.81
C ARG A 169 10.52 -9.00 15.25
N GLY A 170 11.35 -8.56 16.20
CA GLY A 170 11.06 -8.68 17.62
C GLY A 170 9.78 -7.96 18.02
N LEU A 171 9.49 -6.78 17.40
CA LEU A 171 8.24 -6.07 17.63
C LEU A 171 7.03 -6.87 17.11
N ILE A 172 7.10 -7.44 15.92
CA ILE A 172 6.00 -8.27 15.37
C ILE A 172 5.71 -9.47 16.29
N ASN A 173 6.73 -10.10 16.85
CA ASN A 173 6.53 -11.22 17.79
C ASN A 173 5.77 -10.80 19.06
N ARG A 174 5.90 -9.55 19.49
CA ARG A 174 5.17 -8.98 20.63
C ARG A 174 3.76 -8.48 20.26
N LEU A 175 3.59 -7.92 19.07
CA LEU A 175 2.31 -7.41 18.57
C LEU A 175 1.37 -8.56 18.13
N GLY A 176 1.90 -9.54 17.41
CA GLY A 176 1.12 -10.61 16.77
C GLY A 176 0.14 -11.36 17.69
N PRO A 177 0.51 -11.76 18.92
CA PRO A 177 -0.41 -12.43 19.85
C PRO A 177 -1.63 -11.58 20.23
N LEU A 178 -1.51 -10.24 20.21
CA LEU A 178 -2.60 -9.32 20.54
C LEU A 178 -3.56 -9.09 19.36
N VAL A 179 -3.14 -9.44 18.15
CA VAL A 179 -3.87 -9.17 16.92
C VAL A 179 -3.83 -10.37 15.94
N PRO A 180 -4.25 -11.57 16.37
CA PRO A 180 -3.99 -12.83 15.65
C PRO A 180 -4.66 -12.93 14.27
N ARG A 181 -5.62 -12.04 13.96
CA ARG A 181 -6.33 -12.00 12.68
C ARG A 181 -5.88 -10.85 11.76
N LEU A 182 -4.93 -10.05 12.21
CA LEU A 182 -4.46 -8.91 11.44
C LEU A 182 -3.27 -9.26 10.56
N PHE A 183 -3.18 -8.47 9.52
CA PHE A 183 -2.05 -8.54 8.63
C PHE A 183 -0.93 -7.61 9.14
N LEU A 184 0.19 -8.20 9.56
CA LEU A 184 1.40 -7.50 9.99
C LEU A 184 2.53 -7.82 9.03
N ARG A 185 3.17 -6.79 8.46
CA ARG A 185 4.35 -6.95 7.58
C ARG A 185 5.39 -5.88 7.86
N ILE A 186 6.65 -6.24 7.64
CA ILE A 186 7.78 -5.33 7.78
C ILE A 186 8.16 -4.83 6.40
N PHE A 187 8.09 -3.52 6.20
CA PHE A 187 8.81 -2.84 5.15
C PHE A 187 10.22 -2.56 5.64
N ASP A 188 11.19 -3.21 4.99
CA ASP A 188 12.62 -3.10 5.29
C ASP A 188 13.30 -2.28 4.17
N PRO A 189 13.64 -1.01 4.42
CA PRO A 189 14.22 -0.14 3.41
C PRO A 189 15.59 -0.62 2.92
N LYS A 190 16.33 -1.36 3.76
CA LYS A 190 17.65 -1.89 3.38
C LYS A 190 17.55 -2.95 2.30
N LYS A 191 16.51 -3.82 2.38
CA LYS A 191 16.24 -4.80 1.34
C LYS A 191 15.90 -4.16 0.01
N VAL A 192 15.04 -3.14 0.03
CA VAL A 192 14.68 -2.40 -1.18
C VAL A 192 15.92 -1.75 -1.79
N ARG A 193 16.72 -1.09 -0.96
CA ARG A 193 17.95 -0.41 -1.40
C ARG A 193 18.98 -1.38 -1.98
N PHE A 194 19.21 -2.50 -1.32
CA PHE A 194 20.16 -3.53 -1.79
C PHE A 194 19.83 -4.01 -3.20
N LEU A 195 18.54 -4.31 -3.47
CA LEU A 195 18.08 -4.74 -4.80
C LEU A 195 18.13 -3.62 -5.85
N MET A 196 18.06 -2.36 -5.43
CA MET A 196 18.20 -1.22 -6.33
C MET A 196 19.66 -0.84 -6.62
N MET A 197 20.61 -1.40 -5.90
CA MET A 197 22.05 -1.13 -6.07
C MET A 197 22.80 -2.27 -6.78
N SER A 198 22.15 -3.44 -6.91
CA SER A 198 22.64 -4.60 -7.66
C SER A 198 22.39 -4.43 -9.15
#